data_381b7d417c1c5243e494b8651e883d27
#
_entry.id   381b7d417c1c5243e494b8651e883d27
#
_cell.length_a   1.000
_cell.length_b   1.000
_cell.length_c   1.000
_cell.angle_alpha   90.00
_cell.angle_beta   90.00
_cell.angle_gamma   90.00
#
_symmetry.space_group_name_H-M   'P 1'
#
loop_
_entity.id
_entity.type
_entity.pdbx_description
1 polymer ?
#
loop_
_entity_poly.entity_id
_entity_poly.type
_entity_poly.pdbx_seq_one_letter_code
_entity_poly.pdbx_strand_id
1 'polypeptide(L)'
;YEMAHLNIPPSAVVIGEGGSGGALAIGVADRVLMLQYGMYSVISPEGCASILWHSAEKAAEAAEIMQVTSGKLEKLGLIDGIIAEPLGGAHRNKSAMAETLRTTLTTELAALEKLDSATRMQKRMDKIRAYGQFATA
;
A
#
# COMPACT_ATOMS: atom_id res chain seq x y z
N TYR A 1 2.58 16.18 -4.21
CA TYR A 1 1.59 17.11 -4.81
C TYR A 1 1.24 16.68 -6.25
N GLU A 2 2.21 16.56 -7.15
CA GLU A 2 1.98 16.27 -8.59
C GLU A 2 1.20 14.96 -8.81
N MET A 3 1.54 13.89 -8.11
CA MET A 3 0.85 12.60 -8.22
C MET A 3 -0.66 12.72 -7.97
N ALA A 4 -1.07 13.55 -7.01
CA ALA A 4 -2.48 13.73 -6.66
C ALA A 4 -3.30 14.35 -7.80
N HIS A 5 -2.67 15.13 -8.67
CA HIS A 5 -3.30 15.89 -9.76
C HIS A 5 -3.14 15.25 -11.15
N LEU A 6 -2.55 14.06 -11.23
CA LEU A 6 -2.39 13.37 -12.51
C LEU A 6 -3.74 13.00 -13.12
N ASN A 7 -3.94 13.38 -14.38
CA ASN A 7 -5.14 13.03 -15.16
C ASN A 7 -5.12 11.58 -15.69
N ILE A 8 -3.99 10.89 -15.58
CA ILE A 8 -3.85 9.46 -15.87
C ILE A 8 -4.22 8.63 -14.64
N PRO A 9 -4.55 7.32 -14.77
CA PRO A 9 -4.85 6.42 -13.67
C PRO A 9 -3.57 5.82 -13.04
N PRO A 10 -2.89 6.47 -12.08
CA PRO A 10 -1.72 5.90 -11.44
C PRO A 10 -2.11 4.68 -10.59
N SER A 11 -1.37 3.61 -10.78
CA SER A 11 -1.44 2.41 -9.94
C SER A 11 -0.06 2.13 -9.35
N ALA A 12 0.01 1.88 -8.06
CA ALA A 12 1.23 1.60 -7.33
C ALA A 12 1.22 0.17 -6.80
N VAL A 13 2.37 -0.49 -6.81
CA VAL A 13 2.54 -1.83 -6.24
C VAL A 13 3.71 -1.83 -5.28
N VAL A 14 3.46 -2.17 -4.03
CA VAL A 14 4.51 -2.45 -3.04
C VAL A 14 4.98 -3.87 -3.25
N ILE A 15 6.19 -4.03 -3.79
CA ILE A 15 6.76 -5.34 -4.16
C ILE A 15 7.47 -6.01 -2.98
N GLY A 16 8.09 -5.23 -2.12
CA GLY A 16 8.82 -5.71 -0.94
C GLY A 16 8.58 -4.80 0.24
N GLU A 17 9.50 -3.89 0.50
CA GLU A 17 9.37 -2.90 1.56
C GLU A 17 9.07 -1.52 0.96
N GLY A 18 7.89 -0.99 1.27
CA GLY A 18 7.54 0.41 1.02
C GLY A 18 7.67 1.20 2.32
N GLY A 19 8.57 2.18 2.37
CA GLY A 19 8.86 2.89 3.61
C GLY A 19 8.97 4.40 3.49
N SER A 20 8.76 5.08 4.63
CA SER A 20 9.02 6.50 4.84
C SER A 20 8.26 7.42 3.87
N GLY A 21 8.84 8.57 3.53
CA GLY A 21 8.26 9.55 2.60
C GLY A 21 7.99 9.00 1.20
N GLY A 22 8.78 8.02 0.74
CA GLY A 22 8.54 7.30 -0.51
C GLY A 22 7.23 6.51 -0.48
N ALA A 23 6.93 5.85 0.64
CA ALA A 23 5.67 5.14 0.86
C ALA A 23 4.48 6.09 0.75
N LEU A 24 4.55 7.27 1.39
CA LEU A 24 3.50 8.29 1.31
C LEU A 24 3.30 8.80 -0.11
N ALA A 25 4.38 9.07 -0.85
CA ALA A 25 4.32 9.56 -2.22
C ALA A 25 3.64 8.53 -3.16
N ILE A 26 3.97 7.25 -3.02
CA ILE A 26 3.38 6.16 -3.79
C ILE A 26 1.92 5.93 -3.40
N GLY A 27 1.58 6.09 -2.12
CA GLY A 27 0.21 5.93 -1.60
C GLY A 27 -0.83 6.87 -2.21
N VAL A 28 -0.40 7.91 -2.94
CA VAL A 28 -1.29 8.85 -3.64
C VAL A 28 -1.70 8.34 -5.03
N ALA A 29 -1.90 7.04 -5.19
CA ALA A 29 -2.36 6.43 -6.44
C ALA A 29 -3.85 6.10 -6.40
N ASP A 30 -4.48 5.92 -7.59
CA ASP A 30 -5.87 5.45 -7.69
C ASP A 30 -6.01 4.03 -7.15
N ARG A 31 -4.97 3.20 -7.37
CA ARG A 31 -4.83 1.86 -6.78
C ARG A 31 -3.49 1.73 -6.10
N VAL A 32 -3.51 1.27 -4.87
CA VAL A 32 -2.33 0.87 -4.10
C VAL A 32 -2.45 -0.62 -3.82
N LEU A 33 -1.67 -1.40 -4.52
CA LEU A 33 -1.63 -2.85 -4.40
C LEU A 33 -0.35 -3.26 -3.67
N MET A 34 -0.35 -4.44 -3.09
CA MET A 34 0.79 -4.94 -2.33
C MET A 34 0.98 -6.43 -2.56
N LEU A 35 2.22 -6.88 -2.72
CA LEU A 35 2.51 -8.30 -2.72
C LEU A 35 2.20 -8.92 -1.36
N GLN A 36 1.79 -10.18 -1.36
CA GLN A 36 1.32 -10.91 -0.18
C GLN A 36 2.27 -10.84 1.01
N TYR A 37 3.58 -10.92 0.76
CA TYR A 37 4.61 -10.91 1.80
C TYR A 37 5.34 -9.57 1.91
N GLY A 38 4.82 -8.52 1.27
CA GLY A 38 5.37 -7.17 1.36
C GLY A 38 5.14 -6.53 2.74
N MET A 39 5.84 -5.43 2.98
CA MET A 39 5.67 -4.55 4.14
C MET A 39 5.50 -3.11 3.66
N TYR A 40 4.60 -2.38 4.31
CA TYR A 40 4.34 -0.99 3.95
C TYR A 40 4.12 -0.16 5.20
N SER A 41 5.00 0.82 5.45
CA SER A 41 4.93 1.68 6.63
C SER A 41 5.67 3.00 6.42
N VAL A 42 5.32 4.01 7.20
CA VAL A 42 6.00 5.33 7.16
C VAL A 42 7.29 5.37 7.96
N ILE A 43 7.50 4.42 8.87
CA ILE A 43 8.68 4.34 9.76
C ILE A 43 9.00 2.86 10.05
N SER A 44 10.26 2.56 10.38
CA SER A 44 10.62 1.22 10.83
C SER A 44 10.10 0.93 12.25
N PRO A 45 9.90 -0.34 12.63
CA PRO A 45 9.51 -0.70 14.00
C PRO A 45 10.47 -0.18 15.06
N GLU A 46 11.78 -0.18 14.79
CA GLU A 46 12.82 0.36 15.68
C GLU A 46 12.66 1.88 15.85
N GLY A 47 12.41 2.58 14.76
CA GLY A 47 12.15 4.02 14.78
C GLY A 47 10.88 4.36 15.55
N CYS A 48 9.81 3.62 15.33
CA CYS A 48 8.56 3.75 16.07
C CYS A 48 8.76 3.50 17.57
N ALA A 49 9.46 2.42 17.93
CA ALA A 49 9.76 2.08 19.31
C ALA A 49 10.60 3.16 20.00
N SER A 50 11.60 3.69 19.30
CA SER A 50 12.44 4.77 19.82
C SER A 50 11.65 6.04 20.11
N ILE A 51 10.66 6.39 19.26
CA ILE A 51 9.81 7.56 19.46
C ILE A 51 8.84 7.35 20.62
N LEU A 52 8.16 6.20 20.67
CA LEU A 52 7.07 5.97 21.63
C LEU A 52 7.61 5.58 23.03
N TRP A 53 8.67 4.78 23.10
CA TRP A 53 9.16 4.22 24.36
C TRP A 53 10.60 4.58 24.69
N HIS A 54 11.24 5.41 23.87
CA HIS A 54 12.65 5.77 24.01
C HIS A 54 13.61 4.55 24.07
N SER A 55 13.21 3.44 23.45
CA SER A 55 13.98 2.19 23.41
C SER A 55 13.72 1.42 22.12
N ALA A 56 14.77 1.15 21.34
CA ALA A 56 14.68 0.32 20.14
C ALA A 56 14.46 -1.18 20.46
N GLU A 57 14.69 -1.62 21.70
CA GLU A 57 14.46 -3.00 22.15
C GLU A 57 12.98 -3.41 22.03
N LYS A 58 12.07 -2.44 22.02
CA LYS A 58 10.64 -2.66 21.83
C LYS A 58 10.20 -2.75 20.36
N ALA A 59 11.11 -2.95 19.43
CA ALA A 59 10.80 -3.03 18.00
C ALA A 59 9.76 -4.12 17.66
N ALA A 60 9.80 -5.27 18.34
CA ALA A 60 8.84 -6.35 18.11
C ALA A 60 7.40 -5.93 18.51
N GLU A 61 7.25 -5.25 19.65
CA GLU A 61 5.97 -4.70 20.11
C GLU A 61 5.47 -3.61 19.16
N ALA A 62 6.37 -2.74 18.69
CA ALA A 62 6.06 -1.72 17.69
C ALA A 62 5.59 -2.34 16.37
N ALA A 63 6.27 -3.37 15.87
CA ALA A 63 5.91 -4.04 14.61
C ALA A 63 4.50 -4.64 14.66
N GLU A 64 4.11 -5.19 15.80
CA GLU A 64 2.78 -5.78 15.99
C GLU A 64 1.68 -4.70 16.02
N ILE A 65 1.91 -3.59 16.70
CA ILE A 65 0.98 -2.46 16.78
C ILE A 65 0.85 -1.74 15.44
N MET A 66 1.94 -1.58 14.70
CA MET A 66 1.96 -0.88 13.41
C MET A 66 1.19 -1.61 12.31
N GLN A 67 0.98 -2.92 12.43
CA GLN A 67 0.19 -3.73 11.50
C GLN A 67 0.61 -3.60 10.02
N VAL A 68 1.90 -3.61 9.74
CA VAL A 68 2.52 -3.26 8.45
C VAL A 68 2.38 -4.30 7.32
N THR A 69 1.76 -5.45 7.60
CA THR A 69 1.60 -6.54 6.63
C THR A 69 0.40 -6.35 5.72
N SER A 70 0.44 -6.94 4.52
CA SER A 70 -0.59 -6.79 3.49
C SER A 70 -2.02 -7.07 3.99
N GLY A 71 -2.22 -8.20 4.68
CA GLY A 71 -3.54 -8.58 5.18
C GLY A 71 -4.10 -7.67 6.29
N LYS A 72 -3.21 -7.00 7.03
CA LYS A 72 -3.63 -6.01 8.05
C LYS A 72 -3.96 -4.67 7.41
N LEU A 73 -3.13 -4.22 6.48
CA LEU A 73 -3.33 -2.96 5.77
C LEU A 73 -4.56 -2.96 4.86
N GLU A 74 -4.89 -4.11 4.25
CA GLU A 74 -6.13 -4.27 3.50
C GLU A 74 -7.36 -4.12 4.40
N LYS A 75 -7.35 -4.76 5.59
CA LYS A 75 -8.43 -4.63 6.58
C LYS A 75 -8.60 -3.21 7.10
N LEU A 76 -7.52 -2.44 7.18
CA LEU A 76 -7.53 -1.03 7.55
C LEU A 76 -7.93 -0.10 6.39
N GLY A 77 -8.09 -0.63 5.18
CA GLY A 77 -8.40 0.15 3.98
C GLY A 77 -7.24 1.04 3.50
N LEU A 78 -6.00 0.73 3.90
CA LEU A 78 -4.81 1.48 3.51
C LEU A 78 -4.23 1.02 2.17
N ILE A 79 -4.56 -0.19 1.73
CA ILE A 79 -4.28 -0.71 0.38
C ILE A 79 -5.57 -1.20 -0.26
N ASP A 80 -5.61 -1.20 -1.59
CA ASP A 80 -6.80 -1.56 -2.38
C ASP A 80 -6.86 -3.06 -2.70
N GLY A 81 -5.77 -3.79 -2.51
CA GLY A 81 -5.75 -5.24 -2.74
C GLY A 81 -4.38 -5.88 -2.57
N ILE A 82 -4.41 -7.20 -2.43
CA ILE A 82 -3.24 -8.04 -2.24
C ILE A 82 -2.99 -8.85 -3.51
N ILE A 83 -1.76 -8.86 -3.97
CA ILE A 83 -1.31 -9.68 -5.09
C ILE A 83 -0.66 -10.94 -4.53
N ALA A 84 -1.26 -12.10 -4.80
CA ALA A 84 -0.75 -13.38 -4.32
C ALA A 84 0.63 -13.69 -4.91
N GLU A 85 1.50 -14.22 -4.09
CA GLU A 85 2.83 -14.65 -4.50
C GLU A 85 2.90 -16.17 -4.68
N PRO A 86 3.77 -16.65 -5.57
CA PRO A 86 4.08 -18.07 -5.66
C PRO A 86 4.60 -18.61 -4.34
N LEU A 87 4.44 -19.92 -4.11
CA LEU A 87 4.97 -20.58 -2.91
C LEU A 87 6.47 -20.29 -2.73
N GLY A 88 6.82 -19.75 -1.59
CA GLY A 88 8.19 -19.31 -1.25
C GLY A 88 8.56 -17.92 -1.71
N GLY A 89 7.60 -17.12 -2.23
CA GLY A 89 7.76 -15.72 -2.59
C GLY A 89 8.02 -15.46 -4.07
N ALA A 90 7.86 -14.20 -4.47
CA ALA A 90 7.95 -13.73 -5.86
C ALA A 90 9.27 -14.15 -6.57
N HIS A 91 10.37 -14.14 -5.84
CA HIS A 91 11.71 -14.48 -6.37
C HIS A 91 11.88 -15.96 -6.74
N ARG A 92 11.06 -16.86 -6.19
CA ARG A 92 11.11 -18.31 -6.45
C ARG A 92 10.55 -18.70 -7.82
N ASN A 93 9.55 -17.97 -8.29
CA ASN A 93 8.99 -18.19 -9.62
C ASN A 93 8.66 -16.86 -10.30
N LYS A 94 9.68 -16.28 -10.92
CA LYS A 94 9.58 -14.97 -11.55
C LYS A 94 8.56 -14.93 -12.69
N SER A 95 8.45 -16.01 -13.47
CA SER A 95 7.51 -16.09 -14.59
C SER A 95 6.05 -16.12 -14.11
N ALA A 96 5.74 -16.92 -13.10
CA ALA A 96 4.41 -16.97 -12.50
C ALA A 96 4.06 -15.61 -11.84
N MET A 97 5.02 -14.99 -11.14
CA MET A 97 4.81 -13.68 -10.53
C MET A 97 4.55 -12.59 -11.56
N ALA A 98 5.33 -12.59 -12.66
CA ALA A 98 5.14 -11.62 -13.74
C ALA A 98 3.75 -11.76 -14.38
N GLU A 99 3.26 -12.99 -14.58
CA GLU A 99 1.94 -13.25 -15.12
C GLU A 99 0.82 -12.80 -14.17
N THR A 100 0.98 -13.08 -12.87
CA THR A 100 0.04 -12.59 -11.83
C THR A 100 -0.01 -11.07 -11.82
N LEU A 101 1.15 -10.40 -11.82
CA LEU A 101 1.24 -8.94 -11.89
C LEU A 101 0.58 -8.40 -13.16
N ARG A 102 0.90 -8.97 -14.33
CA ARG A 102 0.32 -8.55 -15.61
C ARG A 102 -1.20 -8.62 -15.58
N THR A 103 -1.75 -9.73 -15.14
CA THR A 103 -3.19 -9.95 -15.07
C THR A 103 -3.85 -8.95 -14.11
N THR A 104 -3.30 -8.80 -12.91
CA THR A 104 -3.84 -7.89 -11.90
C THR A 104 -3.80 -6.44 -12.37
N LEU A 105 -2.65 -5.97 -12.85
CA LEU A 105 -2.49 -4.58 -13.30
C LEU A 105 -3.36 -4.26 -14.51
N THR A 106 -3.49 -5.18 -15.47
CA THR A 106 -4.37 -5.00 -16.63
C THR A 106 -5.83 -4.90 -16.20
N THR A 107 -6.26 -5.72 -15.25
CA THR A 107 -7.63 -5.69 -14.72
C THR A 107 -7.94 -4.38 -14.01
N GLU A 108 -7.04 -3.96 -13.11
CA GLU A 108 -7.20 -2.70 -12.35
C GLU A 108 -7.18 -1.48 -13.28
N LEU A 109 -6.26 -1.45 -14.24
CA LEU A 109 -6.18 -0.37 -15.21
C LEU A 109 -7.46 -0.27 -16.06
N ALA A 110 -7.93 -1.39 -16.58
CA ALA A 110 -9.18 -1.44 -17.36
C ALA A 110 -10.40 -0.99 -16.55
N ALA A 111 -10.41 -1.23 -15.24
CA ALA A 111 -11.46 -0.74 -14.35
C ALA A 111 -11.39 0.78 -14.15
N LEU A 112 -10.18 1.33 -14.00
CA LEU A 112 -9.96 2.76 -13.84
C LEU A 112 -10.22 3.55 -15.11
N GLU A 113 -9.92 2.99 -16.28
CA GLU A 113 -10.17 3.62 -17.59
C GLU A 113 -11.65 3.79 -17.93
N LYS A 114 -12.54 3.02 -17.30
CA LYS A 114 -14.01 3.21 -17.43
C LYS A 114 -14.52 4.49 -16.76
N LEU A 115 -13.73 5.07 -15.86
CA LEU A 115 -14.07 6.31 -15.17
C LEU A 115 -13.54 7.50 -15.96
N ASP A 116 -14.33 8.57 -16.06
CA ASP A 116 -13.82 9.84 -16.54
C ASP A 116 -12.78 10.43 -15.56
N SER A 117 -11.97 11.34 -16.06
CA SER A 117 -10.86 11.94 -15.30
C SER A 117 -11.31 12.63 -14.02
N ALA A 118 -12.41 13.38 -14.06
CA ALA A 118 -12.92 14.13 -12.92
C ALA A 118 -13.40 13.18 -11.81
N THR A 119 -14.17 12.16 -12.17
CA THR A 119 -14.64 11.12 -11.25
C THR A 119 -13.47 10.37 -10.62
N ARG A 120 -12.44 10.03 -11.39
CA ARG A 120 -11.27 9.33 -10.92
C ARG A 120 -10.46 10.17 -9.93
N MET A 121 -10.20 11.43 -10.25
CA MET A 121 -9.52 12.36 -9.36
C MET A 121 -10.31 12.58 -8.05
N GLN A 122 -11.62 12.73 -8.13
CA GLN A 122 -12.47 12.89 -6.94
C GLN A 122 -12.37 11.65 -6.04
N LYS A 123 -12.50 10.44 -6.59
CA LYS A 123 -12.35 9.20 -5.83
C LYS A 123 -10.98 9.06 -5.17
N ARG A 124 -9.89 9.46 -5.86
CA ARG A 124 -8.54 9.49 -5.29
C ARG A 124 -8.47 10.39 -4.07
N MET A 125 -8.99 11.60 -4.17
CA MET A 125 -9.00 12.54 -3.05
C MET A 125 -9.88 12.07 -1.90
N ASP A 126 -11.04 11.50 -2.17
CA ASP A 126 -11.94 10.98 -1.15
C ASP A 126 -11.32 9.78 -0.41
N LYS A 127 -10.61 8.89 -1.14
CA LYS A 127 -9.85 7.79 -0.54
C LYS A 127 -8.80 8.32 0.45
N ILE A 128 -8.00 9.30 0.05
CA ILE A 128 -6.96 9.89 0.92
C ILE A 128 -7.57 10.54 2.16
N ARG A 129 -8.70 11.24 2.01
CA ARG A 129 -9.40 11.89 3.13
C ARG A 129 -10.06 10.89 4.09
N ALA A 130 -10.37 9.70 3.60
CA ALA A 130 -10.99 8.65 4.41
C ALA A 130 -9.99 7.86 5.26
N TYR A 131 -8.69 8.05 5.08
CA TYR A 131 -7.67 7.39 5.90
C TYR A 131 -7.73 7.86 7.36
N GLY A 132 -7.50 6.94 8.30
CA GLY A 132 -7.42 7.26 9.72
C GLY A 132 -8.79 7.35 10.40
N GLN A 133 -9.55 6.27 10.37
CA GLN A 133 -10.77 6.16 11.17
C GLN A 133 -10.42 6.09 12.66
N PHE A 134 -11.06 6.93 13.46
CA PHE A 134 -10.92 6.94 14.91
C PHE A 134 -12.30 7.04 15.57
N ALA A 135 -12.46 6.41 16.72
CA ALA A 135 -13.64 6.60 17.56
C ALA A 135 -13.39 7.77 18.52
N THR A 136 -14.29 8.71 18.58
CA THR A 136 -14.33 9.68 19.70
C THR A 136 -14.91 8.96 20.91
N ALA A 137 -14.16 8.99 22.02
CA ALA A 137 -14.64 8.49 23.31
C ALA A 137 -15.82 9.32 23.84
#